data_7ffe8102abe46d485f1d8bf9d7844d7d
#
_entry.id   7ffe8102abe46d485f1d8bf9d7844d7d
#
_cell.length_a   1.000
_cell.length_b   1.000
_cell.length_c   1.000
_cell.angle_alpha   90.00
_cell.angle_beta   90.00
_cell.angle_gamma   90.00
#
_symmetry.space_group_name_H-M   'P 1'
#
loop_
_entity.id
_entity.type
_entity.pdbx_description
1 polymer ?
#
loop_
_entity_poly.entity_id
_entity_poly.type
_entity_poly.pdbx_seq_one_letter_code
_entity_poly.pdbx_strand_id
1 'polypeptide(L)' 'MSAKEQLREEIIKKAVVHGKVILSSGKEADYYVDLRRVTLDSTAAPLVGEVMLELTKDLEYEAVGGLTLGADPVATAM' A
#
# COMPACT_ATOMS: atom_id res chain seq x y z
N MET A 1 18.62 3.43 -5.08
CA MET A 1 17.58 2.93 -4.18
C MET A 1 16.57 2.10 -4.96
N SER A 2 16.23 0.91 -4.47
CA SER A 2 15.25 0.07 -5.15
C SER A 2 13.83 0.61 -4.98
N ALA A 3 12.90 0.17 -5.84
CA ALA A 3 11.50 0.55 -5.72
C ALA A 3 10.93 0.12 -4.36
N LYS A 4 11.32 -1.04 -3.86
CA LYS A 4 10.90 -1.55 -2.56
C LYS A 4 11.34 -0.63 -1.42
N GLU A 5 12.57 -0.15 -1.45
CA GLU A 5 13.10 0.77 -0.44
C GLU A 5 12.43 2.12 -0.51
N GLN A 6 12.22 2.63 -1.72
CA GLN A 6 11.50 3.89 -1.92
C GLN A 6 10.06 3.80 -1.44
N LEU A 7 9.38 2.69 -1.72
CA LEU A 7 8.02 2.47 -1.24
C LEU A 7 7.97 2.39 0.28
N ARG A 8 8.93 1.72 0.89
CA ARG A 8 9.02 1.64 2.35
C ARG A 8 9.10 3.03 2.98
N GLU A 9 9.94 3.89 2.42
CA GLU A 9 10.07 5.27 2.90
C GLU A 9 8.78 6.06 2.74
N GLU A 10 8.08 5.89 1.62
CA GLU A 10 6.80 6.55 1.39
C GLU A 10 5.72 6.07 2.37
N ILE A 11 5.71 4.77 2.69
CA ILE A 11 4.78 4.22 3.68
C ILE A 11 5.04 4.83 5.05
N ILE A 12 6.30 4.87 5.47
CA ILE A 12 6.68 5.43 6.78
C ILE A 12 6.31 6.92 6.86
N LYS A 13 6.55 7.65 5.79
CA LYS A 13 6.32 9.08 5.73
C LYS A 13 4.85 9.46 5.68
N LYS A 14 4.04 8.71 4.95
CA LYS A 14 2.67 9.10 4.60
C LYS A 14 1.57 8.27 5.24
N ALA A 15 1.81 6.98 5.45
CA ALA A 15 0.77 6.04 5.86
C ALA A 15 0.76 5.75 7.36
N VAL A 16 1.91 5.86 8.02
CA VAL A 16 2.00 5.57 9.46
C VAL A 16 1.54 6.79 10.25
N VAL A 17 0.48 6.61 11.01
CA VAL A 17 -0.09 7.65 11.88
C VAL A 17 0.20 7.26 13.33
N HIS A 18 0.91 8.11 14.04
CA HIS A 18 1.24 7.90 15.45
C HIS A 18 0.22 8.55 16.37
N GLY A 19 0.01 7.96 17.53
CA GLY A 19 -0.93 8.45 18.54
C GLY A 19 -2.00 7.41 18.84
N LYS A 20 -2.82 7.70 19.86
CA LYS A 20 -3.88 6.77 20.23
C LYS A 20 -4.97 6.73 19.17
N VAL A 21 -5.22 5.53 18.65
CA VAL A 21 -6.30 5.29 17.69
C VAL A 21 -7.15 4.13 18.23
N ILE A 22 -8.45 4.19 17.95
CA ILE A 22 -9.37 3.11 18.27
C ILE A 22 -9.65 2.36 16.98
N LEU A 23 -9.26 1.08 16.94
CA LEU A 23 -9.44 0.24 15.77
C LEU A 23 -10.91 -0.19 15.63
N SER A 24 -11.29 -0.70 14.48
CA SER A 24 -12.64 -1.20 14.23
C SER A 24 -13.02 -2.34 15.18
N SER A 25 -12.04 -3.05 15.73
CA SER A 25 -12.23 -4.08 16.74
C SER A 25 -12.57 -3.52 18.13
N GLY A 26 -12.47 -2.18 18.32
CA GLY A 26 -12.65 -1.52 19.62
C GLY A 26 -11.38 -1.45 20.47
N LYS A 27 -10.28 -2.03 20.00
CA LYS A 27 -9.00 -1.98 20.71
C LYS A 27 -8.26 -0.69 20.44
N GLU A 28 -7.51 -0.20 21.44
CA GLU A 28 -6.62 0.94 21.29
C GLU A 28 -5.29 0.49 20.72
N ALA A 29 -4.72 1.33 19.84
CA ALA A 29 -3.38 1.14 19.32
C ALA A 29 -2.61 2.45 19.41
N ASP A 30 -1.26 2.35 19.49
CA ASP A 30 -0.39 3.52 19.54
C ASP A 30 -0.05 4.06 18.16
N TYR A 31 -0.36 3.31 17.12
CA TYR A 31 -0.18 3.72 15.75
C TYR A 31 -1.21 3.05 14.86
N TYR A 32 -1.38 3.61 13.68
CA TYR A 32 -2.26 3.08 12.66
C TYR A 32 -1.58 3.25 11.30
N VAL A 33 -1.75 2.27 10.41
CA VAL A 33 -1.20 2.33 9.05
C VAL A 33 -2.36 2.50 8.07
N ASP A 34 -2.46 3.68 7.47
CA ASP A 34 -3.47 3.98 6.46
C ASP A 34 -2.84 3.96 5.07
N LEU A 35 -2.85 2.78 4.44
CA LEU A 35 -2.22 2.57 3.14
C LEU A 35 -2.92 3.31 2.00
N ARG A 36 -4.14 3.79 2.19
CA ARG A 36 -4.81 4.62 1.17
C ARG A 36 -4.04 5.91 0.90
N ARG A 37 -3.30 6.40 1.89
CA ARG A 37 -2.41 7.56 1.74
C ARG A 37 -1.23 7.28 0.83
N VAL A 38 -0.97 6.02 0.53
CA VAL A 38 0.12 5.57 -0.34
C VAL A 38 -0.42 5.10 -1.68
N THR A 39 -1.43 4.25 -1.67
CA THR A 39 -1.99 3.68 -2.91
C THR A 39 -2.65 4.71 -3.82
N LEU A 40 -3.04 5.86 -3.27
CA LEU A 40 -3.64 6.96 -4.02
C LEU A 40 -2.71 8.16 -4.19
N ASP A 41 -1.46 8.05 -3.73
CA ASP A 41 -0.48 9.12 -3.82
C ASP A 41 0.24 9.13 -5.18
N SER A 42 0.44 10.30 -5.75
CA SER A 42 1.03 10.43 -7.08
C SER A 42 2.47 9.89 -7.18
N THR A 43 3.22 9.98 -6.10
CA THR A 43 4.60 9.49 -6.05
C THR A 43 4.66 8.01 -5.67
N ALA A 44 3.87 7.61 -4.69
CA ALA A 44 3.93 6.26 -4.15
C ALA A 44 3.15 5.22 -4.96
N ALA A 45 2.05 5.61 -5.61
CA ALA A 45 1.24 4.66 -6.37
C ALA A 45 2.03 3.90 -7.45
N PRO A 46 2.85 4.57 -8.29
CA PRO A 46 3.68 3.83 -9.26
C PRO A 46 4.64 2.86 -8.59
N LEU A 47 5.17 3.20 -7.42
CA LEU A 47 6.07 2.31 -6.67
C LEU A 47 5.33 1.06 -6.19
N VAL A 48 4.08 1.19 -5.79
CA VAL A 48 3.22 0.05 -5.42
C VAL A 48 3.10 -0.91 -6.61
N GLY A 49 2.83 -0.38 -7.79
CA GLY A 49 2.74 -1.19 -9.02
C GLY A 49 4.04 -1.93 -9.30
N GLU A 50 5.18 -1.23 -9.26
CA GLU A 50 6.49 -1.84 -9.50
C GLU A 50 6.80 -2.95 -8.51
N VAL A 51 6.57 -2.71 -7.21
CA VAL A 51 6.86 -3.70 -6.17
C VAL A 51 5.95 -4.92 -6.32
N MET A 52 4.66 -4.70 -6.59
CA MET A 52 3.72 -5.81 -6.78
C MET A 52 4.06 -6.65 -8.01
N LEU A 53 4.46 -6.02 -9.11
CA LEU A 53 4.89 -6.75 -10.31
C LEU A 53 6.14 -7.57 -10.02
N GLU A 54 7.08 -7.04 -9.27
CA GLU A 54 8.29 -7.77 -8.87
C GLU A 54 7.95 -8.97 -7.97
N LEU A 55 7.05 -8.79 -7.01
CA LEU A 55 6.64 -9.86 -6.09
C LEU A 55 5.88 -10.98 -6.80
N THR A 56 5.19 -10.67 -7.90
CA THR A 56 4.33 -11.62 -8.60
C THR A 56 4.91 -12.08 -9.93
N LYS A 57 6.17 -11.77 -10.22
CA LYS A 57 6.81 -12.03 -11.53
C LYS A 57 6.83 -13.50 -11.94
N ASP A 58 6.84 -14.41 -10.97
CA ASP A 58 6.87 -15.86 -11.22
C ASP A 58 5.47 -16.48 -11.33
N LEU A 59 4.42 -15.67 -11.19
CA LEU A 59 3.03 -16.13 -11.35
C LEU A 59 2.55 -15.87 -12.76
N GLU A 60 1.81 -16.83 -13.31
CA GLU A 60 1.17 -16.65 -14.62
C GLU A 60 -0.22 -16.06 -14.42
N TYR A 61 -0.45 -14.85 -14.96
CA TYR A 61 -1.76 -14.22 -14.88
C TYR A 61 -1.92 -13.21 -16.03
N GLU A 62 -3.15 -12.97 -16.40
CA GLU A 62 -3.50 -12.02 -17.47
C GLU A 62 -4.16 -10.75 -16.93
N ALA A 63 -4.69 -10.81 -15.71
CA ALA A 63 -5.38 -9.69 -15.10
C ALA A 63 -5.19 -9.71 -13.58
N VAL A 64 -5.39 -8.56 -12.97
CA VAL A 64 -5.31 -8.39 -11.52
C VAL A 64 -6.57 -7.67 -11.03
N GLY A 65 -6.94 -7.97 -9.80
CA GLY A 65 -8.10 -7.35 -9.16
C GLY A 65 -8.07 -7.59 -7.66
N GLY A 66 -9.10 -7.19 -6.99
CA GLY A 66 -9.20 -7.38 -5.55
C GLY A 66 -10.47 -6.76 -4.99
N LEU A 67 -10.59 -6.79 -3.69
CA LEU A 67 -11.76 -6.24 -3.02
C LEU A 67 -11.80 -4.72 -3.14
N THR A 68 -12.91 -4.24 -3.65
CA THR A 68 -13.20 -2.81 -3.73
C THR A 68 -13.44 -2.28 -2.31
N LEU A 69 -12.97 -1.08 -1.99
CA LEU A 69 -12.21 -0.12 -2.80
C LEU A 69 -10.70 -0.22 -2.56
N GLY A 70 -10.27 -0.82 -1.46
CA GLY A 70 -8.88 -0.79 -1.03
C GLY A 70 -7.89 -1.38 -2.04
N ALA A 71 -8.26 -2.44 -2.71
CA ALA A 71 -7.38 -3.11 -3.66
C ALA A 71 -7.41 -2.51 -5.06
N ASP A 72 -8.42 -1.71 -5.40
CA ASP A 72 -8.55 -1.14 -6.75
C ASP A 72 -7.34 -0.30 -7.17
N PRO A 73 -6.82 0.63 -6.34
CA PRO A 73 -5.63 1.39 -6.72
C PRO A 73 -4.39 0.52 -6.94
N VAL A 74 -4.24 -0.55 -6.15
CA VAL A 74 -3.10 -1.47 -6.30
C VAL A 74 -3.20 -2.20 -7.64
N ALA A 75 -4.36 -2.74 -7.97
CA ALA A 75 -4.59 -3.41 -9.25
C ALA A 75 -4.39 -2.45 -10.43
N THR A 76 -4.89 -1.22 -10.31
CA THR A 76 -4.73 -0.19 -11.33
C THR A 76 -3.26 0.16 -11.56
N ALA A 77 -2.47 0.25 -10.48
CA ALA A 77 -1.05 0.57 -10.57
C ALA A 77 -0.25 -0.53 -11.26
N MET A 78 -0.68 -1.76 -11.11
CA MET A 78 -0.05 -2.90 -11.79
C MET A 78 -0.35 -2.87 -13.28
#